data_9860bc29226798cece7fc92591ab58da
#
_entry.id   9860bc29226798cece7fc92591ab58da
#
_cell.length_a   1.000
_cell.length_b   1.000
_cell.length_c   1.000
_cell.angle_alpha   90.00
_cell.angle_beta   90.00
_cell.angle_gamma   90.00
#
_symmetry.space_group_name_H-M   'P 1'
#
loop_
_entity.id
_entity.type
_entity.pdbx_description
1 polymer ?
#
loop_
_entity_poly.entity_id
_entity_poly.type
_entity_poly.pdbx_seq_one_letter_code
_entity_poly.pdbx_strand_id
1 'polypeptide(L)'
;MGSLKSAEDVKDVTGGEALLRKLTEPYRGKLVLLDIWGTWCAPCKEALSHSHELFERMRPYGVVFLYLANGSAEDSWKNVIKQYDVLGDNVVHYNLPDDQQRAIEQYLGVNSFPSYRLIGVDGHVLDVNADPRNLGALEGW
;
A
#
# COMPACT_ATOMS: atom_id res chain seq x y z
N MET A 1 10.44 5.96 -12.73
CA MET A 1 10.81 4.89 -11.81
C MET A 1 9.73 3.85 -11.75
N GLY A 2 10.10 2.58 -11.67
CA GLY A 2 9.14 1.48 -11.66
C GLY A 2 8.20 1.44 -10.46
N SER A 3 8.53 2.12 -9.37
CA SER A 3 7.71 2.09 -8.15
C SER A 3 6.45 2.96 -8.26
N LEU A 4 6.49 4.08 -8.99
CA LEU A 4 5.32 4.96 -9.12
C LEU A 4 4.52 4.57 -10.36
N LYS A 5 3.26 4.19 -10.16
CA LYS A 5 2.37 3.73 -11.23
C LYS A 5 1.33 4.77 -11.60
N SER A 6 0.81 4.67 -12.81
CA SER A 6 -0.22 5.55 -13.31
C SER A 6 -1.62 5.01 -12.97
N ALA A 7 -2.51 5.89 -12.50
CA ALA A 7 -3.91 5.53 -12.25
C ALA A 7 -4.66 5.20 -13.56
N GLU A 8 -4.10 5.56 -14.71
CA GLU A 8 -4.68 5.24 -16.02
C GLU A 8 -4.88 3.74 -16.22
N ASP A 9 -4.01 2.93 -15.61
CA ASP A 9 -4.07 1.47 -15.73
C ASP A 9 -5.40 0.89 -15.21
N VAL A 10 -6.08 1.62 -14.32
CA VAL A 10 -7.31 1.15 -13.67
C VAL A 10 -8.45 2.17 -13.76
N LYS A 11 -8.36 3.14 -14.67
CA LYS A 11 -9.29 4.27 -14.73
C LYS A 11 -10.76 3.86 -14.94
N ASP A 12 -11.00 2.74 -15.61
CA ASP A 12 -12.35 2.27 -15.93
C ASP A 12 -12.89 1.25 -14.92
N VAL A 13 -12.13 0.91 -13.90
CA VAL A 13 -12.55 -0.07 -12.89
C VAL A 13 -13.31 0.64 -11.78
N THR A 14 -14.51 0.14 -11.46
CA THR A 14 -15.35 0.67 -10.39
C THR A 14 -15.59 -0.39 -9.32
N GLY A 15 -15.82 0.09 -8.08
CA GLY A 15 -16.02 -0.80 -6.94
C GLY A 15 -14.72 -1.15 -6.24
N GLY A 16 -14.74 -1.10 -4.91
CA GLY A 16 -13.53 -1.26 -4.11
C GLY A 16 -12.90 -2.63 -4.25
N GLU A 17 -13.71 -3.68 -4.23
CA GLU A 17 -13.21 -5.05 -4.36
C GLU A 17 -12.58 -5.29 -5.73
N ALA A 18 -13.30 -4.94 -6.80
CA ALA A 18 -12.82 -5.15 -8.17
C ALA A 18 -11.53 -4.36 -8.42
N LEU A 19 -11.49 -3.13 -7.90
CA LEU A 19 -10.33 -2.26 -8.07
C LEU A 19 -9.11 -2.82 -7.34
N LEU A 20 -9.29 -3.27 -6.10
CA LEU A 20 -8.19 -3.86 -5.33
C LEU A 20 -7.68 -5.14 -6.00
N ARG A 21 -8.58 -5.97 -6.52
CA ARG A 21 -8.20 -7.19 -7.24
C ARG A 21 -7.40 -6.85 -8.49
N LYS A 22 -7.78 -5.81 -9.21
CA LYS A 22 -7.06 -5.38 -10.42
C LYS A 22 -5.66 -4.87 -10.07
N LEU A 23 -5.54 -4.07 -9.03
CA LEU A 23 -4.26 -3.53 -8.58
C LEU A 23 -3.29 -4.62 -8.12
N THR A 24 -3.80 -5.70 -7.53
CA THR A 24 -2.96 -6.78 -7.00
C THR A 24 -2.77 -7.95 -7.95
N GLU A 25 -3.49 -7.97 -9.05
CA GLU A 25 -3.43 -9.06 -10.04
C GLU A 25 -2.01 -9.40 -10.50
N PRO A 26 -1.14 -8.42 -10.80
CA PRO A 26 0.23 -8.73 -11.23
C PRO A 26 1.07 -9.44 -10.17
N TYR A 27 0.62 -9.45 -8.93
CA TYR A 27 1.40 -9.96 -7.79
C TYR A 27 0.87 -11.28 -7.23
N ARG A 28 -0.01 -11.97 -7.97
CA ARG A 28 -0.48 -13.31 -7.57
C ARG A 28 0.71 -14.23 -7.38
N GLY A 29 0.67 -15.04 -6.33
CA GLY A 29 1.78 -15.88 -5.93
C GLY A 29 2.70 -15.24 -4.91
N LYS A 30 2.51 -13.94 -4.62
CA LYS A 30 3.28 -13.21 -3.61
C LYS A 30 2.34 -12.64 -2.55
N LEU A 31 2.88 -12.47 -1.34
CA LEU A 31 2.17 -11.69 -0.31
C LEU A 31 2.28 -10.21 -0.66
N VAL A 32 1.18 -9.48 -0.48
CA VAL A 32 1.15 -8.04 -0.70
C VAL A 32 0.79 -7.36 0.62
N LEU A 33 1.67 -6.50 1.10
CA LEU A 33 1.38 -5.64 2.24
C LEU A 33 0.84 -4.32 1.71
N LEU A 34 -0.44 -4.07 1.96
CA LEU A 34 -1.13 -2.87 1.54
C LEU A 34 -1.03 -1.81 2.63
N ASP A 35 -0.57 -0.63 2.25
CA ASP A 35 -0.44 0.53 3.13
C ASP A 35 -1.35 1.64 2.60
N ILE A 36 -2.33 2.04 3.40
CA ILE A 36 -3.23 3.15 3.08
C ILE A 36 -2.80 4.35 3.93
N TRP A 37 -2.35 5.40 3.27
CA TRP A 37 -1.68 6.53 3.90
C TRP A 37 -2.07 7.85 3.25
N GLY A 38 -1.52 8.94 3.71
CA GLY A 38 -1.70 10.25 3.09
C GLY A 38 -0.54 11.17 3.41
N THR A 39 -0.26 12.10 2.51
CA THR A 39 0.84 13.08 2.69
C THR A 39 0.58 14.03 3.86
N TRP A 40 -0.68 14.18 4.25
CA TRP A 40 -1.13 15.02 5.37
C TRP A 40 -1.05 14.31 6.71
N CYS A 41 -0.70 13.05 6.72
CA CYS A 41 -0.80 12.16 7.90
C CYS A 41 0.55 12.02 8.59
N ALA A 42 0.72 12.63 9.75
CA ALA A 42 1.99 12.58 10.48
C ALA A 42 2.38 11.16 10.92
N PRO A 43 1.47 10.34 11.50
CA PRO A 43 1.82 8.95 11.82
C PRO A 43 2.20 8.12 10.61
N CYS A 44 1.61 8.42 9.44
CA CYS A 44 1.97 7.75 8.19
C CYS A 44 3.42 8.05 7.82
N LYS A 45 3.80 9.32 7.89
CA LYS A 45 5.16 9.74 7.53
C LYS A 45 6.19 9.20 8.54
N GLU A 46 5.82 9.14 9.81
CA GLU A 46 6.68 8.51 10.81
C GLU A 46 6.94 7.03 10.45
N ALA A 47 5.90 6.30 10.07
CA ALA A 47 6.05 4.91 9.64
C ALA A 47 6.92 4.81 8.38
N LEU A 48 6.75 5.73 7.42
CA LEU A 48 7.56 5.73 6.18
C LEU A 48 9.04 5.95 6.47
N SER A 49 9.39 6.66 7.55
CA SER A 49 10.79 6.87 7.92
C SER A 49 11.50 5.56 8.29
N HIS A 50 10.76 4.50 8.56
CA HIS A 50 11.28 3.17 8.87
C HIS A 50 11.09 2.17 7.73
N SER A 51 10.75 2.64 6.53
CA SER A 51 10.40 1.76 5.42
C SER A 51 11.53 0.82 5.00
N HIS A 52 12.79 1.28 5.04
CA HIS A 52 13.91 0.44 4.64
C HIS A 52 14.16 -0.70 5.61
N GLU A 53 13.95 -0.49 6.90
CA GLU A 53 13.97 -1.58 7.88
C GLU A 53 12.92 -2.63 7.55
N LEU A 54 11.71 -2.18 7.22
CA LEU A 54 10.61 -3.06 6.83
C LEU A 54 10.96 -3.85 5.58
N PHE A 55 11.48 -3.19 4.54
CA PHE A 55 11.83 -3.85 3.29
C PHE A 55 12.90 -4.93 3.51
N GLU A 56 13.93 -4.61 4.28
CA GLU A 56 14.98 -5.57 4.60
C GLU A 56 14.45 -6.76 5.40
N ARG A 57 13.61 -6.49 6.39
CA ARG A 57 13.05 -7.53 7.25
C ARG A 57 12.18 -8.51 6.49
N MET A 58 11.43 -8.01 5.51
CA MET A 58 10.48 -8.81 4.75
C MET A 58 11.06 -9.36 3.44
N ARG A 59 12.30 -9.01 3.11
CA ARG A 59 12.95 -9.46 1.87
C ARG A 59 12.92 -10.97 1.72
N PRO A 60 13.23 -11.79 2.75
CA PRO A 60 13.22 -13.25 2.59
C PRO A 60 11.88 -13.84 2.19
N TYR A 61 10.80 -13.11 2.43
CA TYR A 61 9.44 -13.59 2.15
C TYR A 61 8.91 -13.11 0.80
N GLY A 62 9.68 -12.30 0.07
CA GLY A 62 9.29 -11.81 -1.25
C GLY A 62 8.05 -10.92 -1.26
N VAL A 63 7.80 -10.20 -0.16
CA VAL A 63 6.61 -9.36 -0.01
C VAL A 63 6.65 -8.19 -0.97
N VAL A 64 5.52 -7.91 -1.62
CA VAL A 64 5.30 -6.69 -2.41
C VAL A 64 4.62 -5.67 -1.51
N PHE A 65 5.13 -4.45 -1.52
CA PHE A 65 4.61 -3.34 -0.72
C PHE A 65 3.80 -2.42 -1.63
N LEU A 66 2.47 -2.41 -1.45
CA LEU A 66 1.55 -1.60 -2.25
C LEU A 66 1.04 -0.44 -1.41
N TYR A 67 1.36 0.77 -1.83
CA TYR A 67 0.98 2.00 -1.14
C TYR A 67 -0.11 2.73 -1.91
N LEU A 68 -1.22 3.02 -1.24
CA LEU A 68 -2.34 3.76 -1.82
C LEU A 68 -2.53 5.06 -1.03
N ALA A 69 -2.35 6.19 -1.70
CA ALA A 69 -2.40 7.50 -1.06
C ALA A 69 -3.81 8.07 -1.04
N ASN A 70 -4.24 8.56 0.14
CA ASN A 70 -5.51 9.22 0.34
C ASN A 70 -5.31 10.73 0.30
N GLY A 71 -6.17 11.43 -0.45
CA GLY A 71 -6.27 12.89 -0.39
C GLY A 71 -4.94 13.62 -0.56
N SER A 72 -4.12 13.20 -1.49
CA SER A 72 -2.77 13.72 -1.67
C SER A 72 -2.59 14.30 -3.07
N ALA A 73 -2.20 15.57 -3.14
CA ALA A 73 -1.86 16.18 -4.42
C ALA A 73 -0.66 15.48 -5.04
N GLU A 74 -0.60 15.42 -6.36
CA GLU A 74 0.42 14.64 -7.05
C GLU A 74 1.85 15.11 -6.70
N ASP A 75 2.09 16.41 -6.64
CA ASP A 75 3.41 16.93 -6.28
C ASP A 75 3.79 16.57 -4.86
N SER A 76 2.84 16.70 -3.92
CA SER A 76 3.06 16.32 -2.52
C SER A 76 3.36 14.83 -2.39
N TRP A 77 2.61 14.01 -3.13
CA TRP A 77 2.77 12.56 -3.16
C TRP A 77 4.18 12.17 -3.60
N LYS A 78 4.64 12.72 -4.73
CA LYS A 78 5.98 12.46 -5.24
C LYS A 78 7.05 12.94 -4.28
N ASN A 79 6.86 14.14 -3.70
CA ASN A 79 7.84 14.72 -2.78
C ASN A 79 8.00 13.90 -1.51
N VAL A 80 6.92 13.41 -0.91
CA VAL A 80 6.99 12.61 0.30
C VAL A 80 7.65 11.25 0.02
N ILE A 81 7.28 10.59 -1.08
CA ILE A 81 7.90 9.33 -1.47
C ILE A 81 9.41 9.50 -1.63
N LYS A 82 9.83 10.58 -2.28
CA LYS A 82 11.24 10.89 -2.49
C LYS A 82 11.94 11.22 -1.18
N GLN A 83 11.31 12.03 -0.35
CA GLN A 83 11.86 12.47 0.93
C GLN A 83 12.19 11.30 1.84
N TYR A 84 11.31 10.33 1.92
CA TYR A 84 11.49 9.15 2.78
C TYR A 84 12.08 7.96 2.03
N ASP A 85 12.39 8.14 0.75
CA ASP A 85 13.00 7.12 -0.11
C ASP A 85 12.20 5.80 -0.06
N VAL A 86 10.87 5.89 -0.21
CA VAL A 86 9.99 4.72 -0.18
C VAL A 86 9.94 4.11 -1.57
N LEU A 87 11.08 3.61 -2.01
CA LEU A 87 11.30 3.10 -3.36
C LEU A 87 12.07 1.78 -3.31
N GLY A 88 11.84 0.93 -4.29
CA GLY A 88 12.53 -0.35 -4.36
C GLY A 88 11.88 -1.30 -5.35
N ASP A 89 12.48 -2.46 -5.56
CA ASP A 89 12.06 -3.42 -6.57
C ASP A 89 10.65 -3.97 -6.33
N ASN A 90 10.28 -4.18 -5.08
CA ASN A 90 8.96 -4.71 -4.71
C ASN A 90 8.08 -3.63 -4.09
N VAL A 91 8.31 -2.36 -4.41
CA VAL A 91 7.58 -1.23 -3.85
C VAL A 91 6.77 -0.57 -4.95
N VAL A 92 5.46 -0.46 -4.76
CA VAL A 92 4.51 0.02 -5.76
C VAL A 92 3.64 1.11 -5.14
N HIS A 93 3.54 2.25 -5.81
CA HIS A 93 2.75 3.39 -5.36
C HIS A 93 1.68 3.76 -6.38
N TYR A 94 0.45 3.97 -5.89
CA TYR A 94 -0.63 4.57 -6.67
C TYR A 94 -1.18 5.78 -5.94
N ASN A 95 -1.48 6.82 -6.70
CA ASN A 95 -2.26 7.97 -6.25
C ASN A 95 -3.55 7.99 -7.07
N LEU A 96 -4.52 7.21 -6.63
CA LEU A 96 -5.78 7.02 -7.34
C LEU A 96 -6.66 8.28 -7.24
N PRO A 97 -7.60 8.49 -8.18
CA PRO A 97 -8.66 9.48 -7.97
C PRO A 97 -9.38 9.25 -6.65
N ASP A 98 -9.89 10.31 -6.05
CA ASP A 98 -10.49 10.26 -4.71
C ASP A 98 -11.64 9.26 -4.61
N ASP A 99 -12.47 9.16 -5.64
CA ASP A 99 -13.60 8.23 -5.63
C ASP A 99 -13.14 6.77 -5.61
N GLN A 100 -12.09 6.45 -6.36
CA GLN A 100 -11.54 5.10 -6.38
C GLN A 100 -10.84 4.76 -5.07
N GLN A 101 -10.05 5.69 -4.55
CA GLN A 101 -9.38 5.50 -3.25
C GLN A 101 -10.40 5.26 -2.16
N ARG A 102 -11.47 6.06 -2.12
CA ARG A 102 -12.52 5.94 -1.13
C ARG A 102 -13.26 4.60 -1.24
N ALA A 103 -13.49 4.14 -2.48
CA ALA A 103 -14.14 2.85 -2.69
C ALA A 103 -13.35 1.70 -2.08
N ILE A 104 -12.03 1.72 -2.23
CA ILE A 104 -11.16 0.70 -1.61
C ILE A 104 -11.21 0.81 -0.09
N GLU A 105 -11.12 2.03 0.42
CA GLU A 105 -11.14 2.26 1.88
C GLU A 105 -12.45 1.76 2.50
N GLN A 106 -13.58 2.02 1.85
CA GLN A 106 -14.87 1.55 2.31
C GLN A 106 -14.96 0.02 2.27
N TYR A 107 -14.48 -0.59 1.19
CA TYR A 107 -14.46 -2.05 1.07
C TYR A 107 -13.66 -2.70 2.20
N LEU A 108 -12.53 -2.08 2.56
CA LEU A 108 -11.65 -2.61 3.59
C LEU A 108 -12.02 -2.19 5.01
N GLY A 109 -13.02 -1.32 5.16
CA GLY A 109 -13.41 -0.81 6.48
C GLY A 109 -12.37 0.10 7.11
N VAL A 110 -11.64 0.85 6.29
CA VAL A 110 -10.60 1.77 6.77
C VAL A 110 -11.27 3.00 7.39
N ASN A 111 -10.90 3.33 8.63
CA ASN A 111 -11.41 4.50 9.35
C ASN A 111 -10.32 5.31 10.05
N SER A 112 -9.06 4.96 9.83
CA SER A 112 -7.92 5.69 10.40
C SER A 112 -6.70 5.50 9.51
N PHE A 113 -5.70 6.36 9.67
CA PHE A 113 -4.49 6.33 8.87
C PHE A 113 -3.24 6.37 9.76
N PRO A 114 -2.22 5.59 9.43
CA PRO A 114 -2.18 4.61 8.35
C PRO A 114 -3.02 3.38 8.66
N SER A 115 -3.47 2.68 7.61
CA SER A 115 -4.13 1.38 7.74
C SER A 115 -3.42 0.37 6.88
N TYR A 116 -3.35 -0.86 7.37
CA TYR A 116 -2.60 -1.93 6.72
C TYR A 116 -3.46 -3.16 6.53
N ARG A 117 -3.27 -3.84 5.40
CA ARG A 117 -3.90 -5.13 5.14
C ARG A 117 -2.87 -6.04 4.48
N LEU A 118 -2.94 -7.33 4.79
CA LEU A 118 -2.12 -8.33 4.13
C LEU A 118 -3.00 -9.07 3.12
N ILE A 119 -2.51 -9.13 1.88
CA ILE A 119 -3.20 -9.83 0.80
C ILE A 119 -2.40 -11.09 0.50
N GLY A 120 -3.10 -12.23 0.54
CA GLY A 120 -2.48 -13.54 0.34
C GLY A 120 -2.09 -13.79 -1.09
N VAL A 121 -1.39 -14.90 -1.31
CA VAL A 121 -0.86 -15.27 -2.62
C VAL A 121 -1.95 -15.50 -3.65
N ASP A 122 -3.16 -15.81 -3.21
CA ASP A 122 -4.34 -16.00 -4.05
C ASP A 122 -5.15 -14.72 -4.27
N GLY A 123 -4.72 -13.61 -3.68
CA GLY A 123 -5.37 -12.31 -3.81
C GLY A 123 -6.46 -12.01 -2.79
N HIS A 124 -6.70 -12.89 -1.82
CA HIS A 124 -7.67 -12.64 -0.76
C HIS A 124 -7.04 -11.83 0.37
N VAL A 125 -7.83 -10.91 0.94
CA VAL A 125 -7.41 -10.16 2.12
C VAL A 125 -7.42 -11.10 3.32
N LEU A 126 -6.29 -11.19 4.02
CA LEU A 126 -6.14 -12.08 5.16
C LEU A 126 -6.58 -11.39 6.46
N ASP A 127 -7.19 -12.15 7.37
CA ASP A 127 -7.61 -11.65 8.68
C ASP A 127 -6.46 -11.81 9.68
N VAL A 128 -5.45 -10.95 9.54
CA VAL A 128 -4.28 -10.91 10.42
C VAL A 128 -3.91 -9.47 10.73
N ASN A 129 -3.18 -9.26 11.81
CA ASN A 129 -2.59 -7.96 12.10
C ASN A 129 -1.43 -7.74 11.12
N ALA A 130 -1.61 -6.76 10.23
CA ALA A 130 -0.64 -6.45 9.17
C ALA A 130 0.17 -5.18 9.46
N ASP A 131 0.04 -4.60 10.64
CA ASP A 131 0.69 -3.33 10.98
C ASP A 131 2.20 -3.51 11.11
N PRO A 132 3.01 -2.92 10.19
CA PRO A 132 4.47 -3.08 10.24
C PRO A 132 5.12 -2.34 11.40
N ARG A 133 4.38 -1.49 12.10
CA ARG A 133 4.89 -0.84 13.32
C ARG A 133 4.99 -1.83 14.46
N ASN A 134 4.35 -2.99 14.31
CA ASN A 134 4.47 -4.12 15.24
C ASN A 134 5.17 -5.27 14.50
N LEU A 135 6.51 -5.24 14.47
CA LEU A 135 7.31 -6.22 13.74
C LEU A 135 7.13 -7.64 14.25
N GLY A 136 6.87 -7.80 15.55
CA GLY A 136 6.60 -9.12 16.11
C GLY A 136 5.33 -9.75 15.53
N ALA A 137 4.31 -8.96 15.23
CA ALA A 137 3.10 -9.46 14.60
C ALA A 137 3.37 -9.89 13.15
N LEU A 138 4.22 -9.15 12.41
CA LEU A 138 4.59 -9.51 11.05
C LEU A 138 5.28 -10.86 11.00
N GLU A 139 6.15 -11.14 11.96
CA GLU A 139 6.90 -12.39 12.00
C GLU A 139 6.02 -13.61 12.32
N GLY A 140 4.82 -13.37 12.83
CA GLY A 140 3.86 -14.43 13.13
C GLY A 140 3.07 -14.93 11.92
N TRP A 141 3.27 -14.33 10.79
CA TRP A 141 2.58 -14.77 9.56
C TRP A 141 3.14 -16.13 9.08
#